data_186134d716292e97a37e2c2673ca3d37
#
_entry.id   186134d716292e97a37e2c2673ca3d37
#
_cell.length_a   1.000
_cell.length_b   1.000
_cell.length_c   1.000
_cell.angle_alpha   90.00
_cell.angle_beta   90.00
_cell.angle_gamma   90.00
#
_symmetry.space_group_name_H-M   'P 1'
#
loop_
_entity.id
_entity.type
_entity.pdbx_description
1 polymer ?
#
loop_
_entity_poly.entity_id
_entity_poly.type
_entity_poly.pdbx_seq_one_letter_code
_entity_poly.pdbx_strand_id
1 'polypeptide(L)'
;MTPIQDRIFLAALAQAGIPAPVAEFKFHPIRKWRMDFAWPDNKVYLEVDGGIWCGGRHTRAREMLKSWEKENAAATQGWRVLRCQPRDCCKLATINAIQAALETKVC
;
A
#
# COMPACT_ATOMS: atom_id res chain seq x y z
N MET A 1 -6.16 8.08 4.53
CA MET A 1 -7.24 8.54 3.64
C MET A 1 -8.57 8.57 4.40
N THR A 2 -9.47 9.40 3.95
CA THR A 2 -10.83 9.43 4.50
C THR A 2 -11.66 8.28 3.92
N PRO A 3 -12.79 7.91 4.56
CA PRO A 3 -13.67 6.89 3.98
C PRO A 3 -14.19 7.24 2.59
N ILE A 4 -14.39 8.54 2.30
CA ILE A 4 -14.82 8.98 0.97
C ILE A 4 -13.71 8.74 -0.04
N GLN A 5 -12.47 9.05 0.30
CA GLN A 5 -11.32 8.81 -0.56
C GLN A 5 -11.12 7.32 -0.83
N ASP A 6 -11.34 6.48 0.19
CA ASP A 6 -11.28 5.04 0.02
C ASP A 6 -12.29 4.54 -0.99
N ARG A 7 -13.53 5.04 -0.92
CA ARG A 7 -14.58 4.66 -1.87
C ARG A 7 -14.24 5.07 -3.29
N ILE A 8 -13.72 6.28 -3.47
CA ILE A 8 -13.33 6.78 -4.79
C ILE A 8 -12.20 5.93 -5.35
N PHE A 9 -11.22 5.60 -4.53
CA PHE A 9 -10.12 4.75 -4.93
C PHE A 9 -10.59 3.35 -5.35
N LEU A 10 -11.42 2.72 -4.53
CA LEU A 10 -11.95 1.39 -4.85
C LEU A 10 -12.78 1.40 -6.13
N ALA A 11 -13.55 2.47 -6.36
CA ALA A 11 -14.32 2.62 -7.60
C ALA A 11 -13.39 2.77 -8.82
N ALA A 12 -12.31 3.53 -8.68
CA ALA A 12 -11.33 3.69 -9.74
C ALA A 12 -10.66 2.37 -10.11
N LEU A 13 -10.32 1.56 -9.10
CA LEU A 13 -9.76 0.24 -9.32
C LEU A 13 -10.75 -0.67 -10.08
N ALA A 14 -12.01 -0.66 -9.65
CA ALA A 14 -13.05 -1.46 -10.28
C ALA A 14 -13.22 -1.07 -11.76
N GLN A 15 -13.22 0.23 -12.05
CA GLN A 15 -13.32 0.71 -13.44
C GLN A 15 -12.15 0.25 -14.30
N ALA A 16 -10.97 0.13 -13.71
CA ALA A 16 -9.78 -0.32 -14.42
C ALA A 16 -9.72 -1.85 -14.54
N GLY A 17 -10.70 -2.57 -14.00
CA GLY A 17 -10.71 -4.03 -14.04
C GLY A 17 -9.76 -4.66 -13.03
N ILE A 18 -9.33 -3.92 -12.04
CA ILE A 18 -8.42 -4.41 -10.99
C ILE A 18 -9.24 -5.05 -9.88
N PRO A 19 -8.85 -6.24 -9.40
CA PRO A 19 -9.56 -6.88 -8.29
C PRO A 19 -9.53 -6.00 -7.03
N ALA A 20 -10.58 -6.06 -6.23
CA ALA A 20 -10.65 -5.31 -4.99
C ALA A 20 -9.54 -5.77 -4.03
N PRO A 21 -8.79 -4.85 -3.44
CA PRO A 21 -7.77 -5.22 -2.46
C PRO A 21 -8.40 -5.53 -1.10
N VAL A 22 -7.63 -6.16 -0.24
CA VAL A 22 -7.97 -6.31 1.17
C VAL A 22 -7.43 -5.09 1.91
N ALA A 23 -8.32 -4.31 2.50
CA ALA A 23 -7.93 -3.13 3.27
C ALA A 23 -7.43 -3.55 4.66
N GLU A 24 -6.45 -2.81 5.18
CA GLU A 24 -5.92 -3.05 6.53
C GLU A 24 -5.48 -4.50 6.74
N PHE A 25 -4.76 -5.06 5.76
CA PHE A 25 -4.37 -6.47 5.78
C PHE A 25 -3.21 -6.72 6.74
N LYS A 26 -3.41 -7.65 7.67
CA LYS A 26 -2.37 -8.09 8.61
C LYS A 26 -1.63 -9.27 8.02
N PHE A 27 -0.41 -9.06 7.59
CA PHE A 27 0.38 -10.10 6.90
C PHE A 27 1.33 -10.88 7.82
N HIS A 28 1.61 -10.36 9.01
CA HIS A 28 2.59 -10.96 9.91
C HIS A 28 1.90 -11.79 10.99
N PRO A 29 2.42 -12.97 11.32
CA PRO A 29 1.77 -13.85 12.30
C PRO A 29 1.80 -13.32 13.74
N ILE A 30 2.78 -12.48 14.08
CA ILE A 30 2.97 -11.99 15.45
C ILE A 30 2.78 -10.49 15.56
N ARG A 31 3.44 -9.72 14.68
CA ARG A 31 3.37 -8.26 14.69
C ARG A 31 2.03 -7.80 14.13
N LYS A 32 1.52 -6.69 14.68
CA LYS A 32 0.21 -6.15 14.29
C LYS A 32 0.28 -5.21 13.10
N TRP A 33 1.34 -5.26 12.32
CA TRP A 33 1.49 -4.43 11.14
C TRP A 33 0.36 -4.66 10.14
N ARG A 34 -0.08 -3.57 9.52
CA ARG A 34 -1.14 -3.61 8.52
C ARG A 34 -0.64 -3.00 7.22
N MET A 35 -1.07 -3.60 6.13
CA MET A 35 -0.91 -3.02 4.80
C MET A 35 -2.19 -2.26 4.48
N ASP A 36 -2.07 -1.02 3.98
CA ASP A 36 -3.26 -0.21 3.71
C ASP A 36 -4.19 -0.89 2.71
N PHE A 37 -3.65 -1.36 1.60
CA PHE A 37 -4.39 -2.13 0.61
C PHE A 37 -3.48 -3.24 0.09
N ALA A 38 -3.96 -4.47 0.15
CA ALA A 38 -3.16 -5.62 -0.25
C ALA A 38 -3.90 -6.50 -1.26
N TRP A 39 -3.12 -7.08 -2.16
CA TRP A 39 -3.57 -8.15 -3.06
C TRP A 39 -2.77 -9.40 -2.71
N PRO A 40 -3.23 -10.18 -1.71
CA PRO A 40 -2.43 -11.30 -1.17
C PRO A 40 -2.07 -12.37 -2.19
N ASP A 41 -2.98 -12.64 -3.12
CA ASP A 41 -2.73 -13.65 -4.16
C ASP A 41 -1.55 -13.27 -5.06
N ASN A 42 -1.30 -11.99 -5.21
CA ASN A 42 -0.22 -11.45 -6.05
C ASN A 42 0.99 -11.02 -5.24
N LYS A 43 0.87 -11.00 -3.92
CA LYS A 43 1.92 -10.50 -3.02
C LYS A 43 2.31 -9.06 -3.36
N VAL A 44 1.31 -8.23 -3.60
CA VAL A 44 1.47 -6.80 -3.88
C VAL A 44 0.68 -6.01 -2.85
N TYR A 45 1.24 -4.91 -2.37
CA TYR A 45 0.49 -4.02 -1.50
C TYR A 45 0.79 -2.56 -1.78
N LEU A 46 -0.19 -1.71 -1.48
CA LEU A 46 -0.09 -0.26 -1.61
C LEU A 46 -0.10 0.39 -0.24
N GLU A 47 0.90 1.22 0.02
CA GLU A 47 0.95 2.06 1.21
C GLU A 47 0.60 3.49 0.82
N VAL A 48 -0.40 4.03 1.50
CA VAL A 48 -0.82 5.42 1.28
C VAL A 48 -0.17 6.26 2.38
N ASP A 49 0.87 6.98 2.02
CA ASP A 49 1.68 7.73 2.97
C ASP A 49 1.28 9.20 3.00
N GLY A 50 0.46 9.57 3.98
CA GLY A 50 0.04 10.95 4.17
C GLY A 50 0.87 11.74 5.16
N GLY A 51 1.83 11.09 5.84
CA GLY A 51 2.60 11.68 6.91
C GLY A 51 3.87 12.40 6.50
N ILE A 52 4.16 12.49 5.21
CA ILE A 52 5.40 13.08 4.71
C ILE A 52 5.62 14.52 5.21
N TRP A 53 4.54 15.26 5.31
CA TRP A 53 4.57 16.69 5.65
C TRP A 53 4.20 16.99 7.09
N CYS A 54 3.97 15.94 7.91
CA CYS A 54 3.54 16.08 9.30
C CYS A 54 4.64 15.62 10.27
N GLY A 55 4.75 16.30 11.41
CA GLY A 55 5.63 15.91 12.50
C GLY A 55 7.04 16.47 12.42
N GLY A 56 7.75 16.47 13.56
CA GLY A 56 9.10 16.93 13.68
C GLY A 56 10.13 15.89 13.26
N ARG A 57 11.39 16.28 13.21
CA ARG A 57 12.51 15.44 12.79
C ARG A 57 12.57 14.09 13.49
N HIS A 58 12.41 14.08 14.82
CA HIS A 58 12.53 12.86 15.61
C HIS A 58 11.37 11.91 15.33
N THR A 59 10.17 12.44 15.18
CA THR A 59 8.98 11.65 14.87
C THR A 59 9.13 10.99 13.50
N ARG A 60 9.65 11.74 12.53
CA ARG A 60 9.85 11.20 11.17
C ARG A 60 10.88 10.06 11.17
N ALA A 61 11.97 10.22 11.92
CA ALA A 61 13.00 9.19 11.98
C ALA A 61 12.46 7.90 12.60
N ARG A 62 11.69 7.99 13.68
CA ARG A 62 11.08 6.82 14.32
C ARG A 62 10.10 6.12 13.40
N GLU A 63 9.24 6.89 12.76
CA GLU A 63 8.24 6.32 11.85
C GLU A 63 8.92 5.67 10.65
N MET A 64 9.99 6.26 10.16
CA MET A 64 10.76 5.70 9.06
C MET A 64 11.37 4.35 9.44
N LEU A 65 11.98 4.26 10.62
CA LEU A 65 12.57 3.01 11.10
C LEU A 65 11.54 1.92 11.28
N LYS A 66 10.38 2.25 11.84
CA LYS A 66 9.27 1.29 11.97
C LYS A 66 8.77 0.82 10.61
N SER A 67 8.69 1.73 9.64
CA SER A 67 8.32 1.40 8.28
C SER A 67 9.30 0.42 7.66
N TRP A 68 10.59 0.64 7.88
CA TRP A 68 11.63 -0.25 7.34
C TRP A 68 11.51 -1.66 7.91
N GLU A 69 11.26 -1.81 9.22
CA GLU A 69 11.06 -3.12 9.82
C GLU A 69 9.91 -3.88 9.16
N LYS A 70 8.78 -3.20 9.00
CA LYS A 70 7.59 -3.76 8.38
C LYS A 70 7.88 -4.16 6.92
N GLU A 71 8.51 -3.27 6.16
CA GLU A 71 8.82 -3.53 4.76
C GLU A 71 9.80 -4.66 4.58
N ASN A 72 10.82 -4.72 5.44
CA ASN A 72 11.79 -5.79 5.38
C ASN A 72 11.12 -7.13 5.66
N ALA A 73 10.23 -7.18 6.65
CA ALA A 73 9.48 -8.38 6.95
C ALA A 73 8.60 -8.80 5.78
N ALA A 74 7.91 -7.84 5.16
CA ALA A 74 7.07 -8.11 3.99
C ALA A 74 7.92 -8.62 2.82
N ALA A 75 9.06 -8.00 2.57
CA ALA A 75 9.96 -8.40 1.50
C ALA A 75 10.47 -9.84 1.67
N THR A 76 10.75 -10.25 2.90
CA THR A 76 11.17 -11.64 3.16
C THR A 76 10.09 -12.66 2.85
N GLN A 77 8.84 -12.23 2.82
CA GLN A 77 7.70 -13.07 2.45
C GLN A 77 7.34 -12.96 0.96
N GLY A 78 8.13 -12.24 0.19
CA GLY A 78 7.92 -12.09 -1.25
C GLY A 78 6.98 -10.96 -1.65
N TRP A 79 6.64 -10.07 -0.74
CA TRP A 79 5.76 -8.95 -1.04
C TRP A 79 6.50 -7.84 -1.80
N ARG A 80 5.79 -7.18 -2.70
CA ARG A 80 6.26 -5.99 -3.41
C ARG A 80 5.40 -4.80 -3.00
N VAL A 81 6.04 -3.68 -2.67
CA VAL A 81 5.35 -2.49 -2.20
C VAL A 81 5.22 -1.43 -3.28
N LEU A 82 4.04 -0.82 -3.33
CA LEU A 82 3.79 0.41 -4.08
C LEU A 82 3.43 1.49 -3.08
N ARG A 83 3.80 2.73 -3.39
CA ARG A 83 3.54 3.87 -2.49
C ARG A 83 2.89 5.01 -3.23
N CYS A 84 1.99 5.71 -2.57
CA CYS A 84 1.42 6.94 -3.09
C CYS A 84 1.04 7.87 -1.94
N GLN A 85 0.86 9.14 -2.26
CA GLN A 85 0.22 10.07 -1.34
C GLN A 85 -1.31 9.95 -1.50
N PRO A 86 -2.09 10.32 -0.47
CA PRO A 86 -3.56 10.22 -0.58
C PRO A 86 -4.14 10.90 -1.81
N ARG A 87 -3.61 12.07 -2.16
CA ARG A 87 -4.08 12.85 -3.32
C ARG A 87 -3.76 12.18 -4.66
N ASP A 88 -2.85 11.21 -4.67
CA ASP A 88 -2.37 10.58 -5.90
C ASP A 88 -2.94 9.19 -6.12
N CYS A 89 -3.71 8.66 -5.16
CA CYS A 89 -4.19 7.28 -5.23
C CYS A 89 -5.05 6.99 -6.44
N CYS A 90 -5.87 7.97 -6.87
CA CYS A 90 -6.79 7.80 -7.99
C CYS A 90 -6.20 8.28 -9.32
N LYS A 91 -4.96 8.76 -9.32
CA LYS A 91 -4.32 9.19 -10.56
C LYS A 91 -4.01 7.99 -11.45
N LEU A 92 -4.07 8.23 -12.74
CA LEU A 92 -3.84 7.19 -13.73
C LEU A 92 -2.48 6.52 -13.54
N ALA A 93 -1.44 7.29 -13.21
CA ALA A 93 -0.11 6.72 -12.97
C ALA A 93 -0.11 5.69 -11.85
N THR A 94 -0.82 5.95 -10.75
CA THR A 94 -0.92 5.02 -9.63
C THR A 94 -1.71 3.77 -10.03
N ILE A 95 -2.85 3.96 -10.68
CA ILE A 95 -3.69 2.84 -11.13
C ILE A 95 -2.92 1.97 -12.11
N ASN A 96 -2.20 2.57 -13.05
CA ASN A 96 -1.39 1.83 -14.00
C ASN A 96 -0.25 1.06 -13.33
N ALA A 97 0.38 1.64 -12.31
CA ALA A 97 1.43 0.97 -11.55
C ALA A 97 0.90 -0.26 -10.82
N ILE A 98 -0.27 -0.14 -10.20
CA ILE A 98 -0.92 -1.27 -9.54
C ILE A 98 -1.22 -2.37 -10.55
N GLN A 99 -1.82 -2.03 -11.68
CA GLN A 99 -2.16 -2.98 -12.71
C GLN A 99 -0.91 -3.70 -13.23
N ALA A 100 0.14 -2.97 -13.52
CA ALA A 100 1.40 -3.55 -13.98
C ALA A 100 2.00 -4.50 -12.94
N ALA A 101 1.96 -4.13 -11.66
CA ALA A 101 2.48 -4.97 -10.59
C ALA A 101 1.69 -6.27 -10.45
N LEU A 102 0.35 -6.19 -10.59
CA LEU A 102 -0.50 -7.38 -10.49
C LEU A 102 -0.32 -8.32 -11.69
N GLU A 103 0.01 -7.79 -12.85
CA GLU A 103 0.25 -8.58 -14.06
C GLU A 103 1.64 -9.22 -14.08
N THR A 104 2.58 -8.69 -13.31
CA THR A 104 3.94 -9.22 -13.25
C THR A 104 3.96 -10.47 -12.39
N LYS A 105 4.28 -11.60 -12.99
CA LYS A 105 4.44 -12.85 -12.25
C LYS A 105 5.87 -12.95 -11.73
N VAL A 106 5.98 -13.18 -10.44
CA VAL A 106 7.28 -13.43 -9.81
C VAL A 106 7.49 -14.94 -9.76
N CYS A 107 8.52 -15.37 -10.45
CA CYS A 107 8.88 -16.79 -10.43
C CYS A 107 9.60 -17.15 -9.14
#